data_58a7a252722b4b981467d85f48ad6764
#
_entry.id   58a7a252722b4b981467d85f48ad6764
#
_cell.length_a   1.000
_cell.length_b   1.000
_cell.length_c   1.000
_cell.angle_alpha   90.00
_cell.angle_beta   90.00
_cell.angle_gamma   90.00
#
_symmetry.space_group_name_H-M   'P 1'
#
loop_
_entity.id
_entity.type
_entity.pdbx_description
1 polymer ?
#
loop_
_entity_poly.entity_id
_entity_poly.type
_entity_poly.pdbx_seq_one_letter_code
_entity_poly.pdbx_strand_id
1 'polypeptide(L)'
;LEDANSGGNMVRLNDGRVAVMCYGENMSMRPVDLEKKDWGEALTTPADFYNFFSGAGEYLYFYSTSSSVMGCKEDGTMEKLFTWINCDMNQDELRGISVSSLDQVVAIQTDWSGEQPISELVVLNRTEVTPENQRKTLTMAVMWMDYDLRNEVLDYNRNNTEYRIEVQDYSEYNTQDDYQAGLTKLSTEIISGKVPDIMVVDNLPIRQYGAKGLLEDLLPYIEA
;
A
#
# COMPACT_ATOMS: atom_id res chain seq x y z
N LEU A 1 -11.90 31.58 0.86
CA LEU A 1 -11.94 30.80 2.11
C LEU A 1 -13.36 30.33 2.50
N GLU A 2 -14.37 30.66 1.70
CA GLU A 2 -15.77 30.37 2.05
C GLU A 2 -16.11 28.86 2.03
N ASP A 3 -15.32 28.03 1.35
CA ASP A 3 -15.65 26.59 1.15
C ASP A 3 -14.80 25.63 1.99
N ALA A 4 -13.81 26.11 2.75
CA ALA A 4 -12.97 25.24 3.59
C ALA A 4 -13.25 25.50 5.07
N ASN A 5 -13.88 24.52 5.74
CA ASN A 5 -14.16 24.60 7.18
C ASN A 5 -12.90 24.44 8.04
N SER A 6 -11.86 23.81 7.52
CA SER A 6 -10.54 23.71 8.16
C SER A 6 -9.46 23.39 7.13
N GLY A 7 -8.23 23.82 7.40
CA GLY A 7 -7.03 23.40 6.68
C GLY A 7 -6.34 22.26 7.42
N GLY A 8 -5.84 21.30 6.68
CA GLY A 8 -5.08 20.16 7.20
C GLY A 8 -3.60 20.24 6.85
N ASN A 9 -3.04 19.10 6.48
CA ASN A 9 -1.63 18.95 6.16
C ASN A 9 -1.22 19.83 4.96
N MET A 10 -0.05 20.41 5.06
CA MET A 10 0.60 21.10 3.95
C MET A 10 1.62 20.17 3.29
N VAL A 11 1.68 20.22 1.97
CA VAL A 11 2.65 19.48 1.18
C VAL A 11 3.34 20.41 0.18
N ARG A 12 4.64 20.23 0.03
CA ARG A 12 5.38 20.90 -1.04
C ARG A 12 5.28 20.03 -2.30
N LEU A 13 4.75 20.60 -3.36
CA LEU A 13 4.66 19.95 -4.66
C LEU A 13 6.02 19.92 -5.36
N ASN A 14 6.20 19.01 -6.30
CA ASN A 14 7.45 18.87 -7.06
C ASN A 14 7.77 20.12 -7.90
N ASP A 15 6.76 20.87 -8.32
CA ASP A 15 6.90 22.14 -9.05
C ASP A 15 7.24 23.34 -8.16
N GLY A 16 7.40 23.11 -6.85
CA GLY A 16 7.78 24.11 -5.85
C GLY A 16 6.61 24.83 -5.18
N ARG A 17 5.38 24.69 -5.68
CA ARG A 17 4.18 25.20 -5.01
C ARG A 17 3.97 24.51 -3.67
N VAL A 18 3.28 25.18 -2.76
CA VAL A 18 2.78 24.57 -1.51
C VAL A 18 1.28 24.39 -1.66
N ALA A 19 0.79 23.20 -1.39
CA ALA A 19 -0.63 22.87 -1.38
C ALA A 19 -1.09 22.53 0.03
N VAL A 20 -2.35 22.79 0.30
CA VAL A 20 -3.02 22.50 1.59
C VAL A 20 -4.21 21.59 1.32
N MET A 21 -4.36 20.57 2.15
CA MET A 21 -5.58 19.78 2.18
C MET A 21 -6.68 20.60 2.86
N CYS A 22 -7.73 20.88 2.12
CA CYS A 22 -8.90 21.61 2.58
C CYS A 22 -10.04 20.65 2.84
N TYR A 23 -10.59 20.67 4.05
CA TYR A 23 -11.75 19.87 4.46
C TYR A 23 -13.00 20.74 4.41
N GLY A 24 -13.99 20.32 3.61
CA GLY A 24 -15.27 20.97 3.42
C GLY A 24 -16.34 19.92 3.09
N GLU A 25 -17.37 20.29 2.34
CA GLU A 25 -18.34 19.31 1.80
C GLU A 25 -17.63 18.26 0.91
N ASN A 26 -16.59 18.71 0.17
CA ASN A 26 -15.68 17.85 -0.56
C ASN A 26 -14.25 18.15 -0.11
N MET A 27 -13.48 17.10 0.13
CA MET A 27 -12.04 17.23 0.37
C MET A 27 -11.35 17.66 -0.92
N SER A 28 -10.45 18.64 -0.83
CA SER A 28 -9.68 19.12 -1.98
C SER A 28 -8.28 19.54 -1.57
N MET A 29 -7.29 19.23 -2.40
CA MET A 29 -5.94 19.75 -2.25
C MET A 29 -5.81 21.01 -3.10
N ARG A 30 -5.46 22.14 -2.49
CA ARG A 30 -5.38 23.43 -3.17
C ARG A 30 -4.00 24.07 -3.00
N PRO A 31 -3.32 24.44 -4.09
CA PRO A 31 -2.12 25.25 -4.00
C PRO A 31 -2.42 26.64 -3.38
N VAL A 32 -1.45 27.17 -2.66
CA VAL A 32 -1.53 28.53 -2.11
C VAL A 32 -0.93 29.50 -3.14
N ASP A 33 -1.70 30.46 -3.59
CA ASP A 33 -1.24 31.58 -4.41
C ASP A 33 -0.88 32.77 -3.50
N LEU A 34 0.40 32.89 -3.17
CA LEU A 34 0.89 33.94 -2.27
C LEU A 34 0.81 35.37 -2.86
N GLU A 35 0.80 35.49 -4.20
CA GLU A 35 0.71 36.78 -4.87
C GLU A 35 -0.73 37.29 -4.82
N LYS A 36 -1.68 36.45 -5.14
CA LYS A 36 -3.10 36.79 -5.07
C LYS A 36 -3.67 36.75 -3.66
N LYS A 37 -2.94 36.12 -2.71
CA LYS A 37 -3.40 35.81 -1.34
C LYS A 37 -4.70 35.02 -1.33
N ASP A 38 -4.78 34.03 -2.22
CA ASP A 38 -5.95 33.20 -2.46
C ASP A 38 -5.55 31.76 -2.75
N TRP A 39 -6.53 30.89 -2.95
CA TRP A 39 -6.34 29.51 -3.36
C TRP A 39 -6.14 29.41 -4.89
N GLY A 40 -5.24 28.54 -5.32
CA GLY A 40 -5.17 28.09 -6.70
C GLY A 40 -6.30 27.11 -7.05
N GLU A 41 -6.29 26.66 -8.30
CA GLU A 41 -7.21 25.61 -8.74
C GLU A 41 -6.99 24.31 -7.94
N ALA A 42 -8.08 23.62 -7.60
CA ALA A 42 -8.00 22.37 -6.87
C ALA A 42 -7.27 21.31 -7.70
N LEU A 43 -6.34 20.61 -7.07
CA LEU A 43 -5.66 19.46 -7.65
C LEU A 43 -6.54 18.21 -7.56
N THR A 44 -6.29 17.24 -8.42
CA THR A 44 -6.86 15.92 -8.28
C THR A 44 -6.51 15.36 -6.89
N THR A 45 -7.52 14.89 -6.16
CA THR A 45 -7.36 14.36 -4.80
C THR A 45 -7.82 12.92 -4.78
N PRO A 46 -7.04 11.98 -4.21
CA PRO A 46 -7.46 10.59 -4.09
C PRO A 46 -8.69 10.45 -3.19
N ALA A 47 -9.51 9.45 -3.45
CA ALA A 47 -10.70 9.16 -2.63
C ALA A 47 -10.34 8.58 -1.26
N ASP A 48 -9.22 7.83 -1.19
CA ASP A 48 -8.68 7.23 0.03
C ASP A 48 -7.21 7.60 0.20
N PHE A 49 -6.87 8.13 1.37
CA PHE A 49 -5.50 8.49 1.73
C PHE A 49 -5.35 8.64 3.26
N TYR A 50 -4.12 8.44 3.74
CA TYR A 50 -3.73 8.74 5.13
C TYR A 50 -2.85 9.98 5.24
N ASN A 51 -1.80 10.05 4.44
CA ASN A 51 -0.82 11.13 4.48
C ASN A 51 -0.42 11.55 3.07
N PHE A 52 0.02 12.83 2.94
CA PHE A 52 0.60 13.37 1.73
C PHE A 52 2.08 13.69 1.96
N PHE A 53 2.89 13.48 0.91
CA PHE A 53 4.33 13.75 0.93
C PHE A 53 4.72 14.57 -0.29
N SER A 54 5.85 15.29 -0.16
CA SER A 54 6.40 16.08 -1.26
C SER A 54 6.64 15.21 -2.50
N GLY A 55 6.36 15.76 -3.67
CA GLY A 55 6.60 15.09 -4.93
C GLY A 55 8.07 15.04 -5.32
N ALA A 56 8.39 14.11 -6.22
CA ALA A 56 9.69 13.96 -6.83
C ALA A 56 9.59 13.30 -8.21
N GLY A 57 10.59 13.53 -9.09
CA GLY A 57 10.60 12.97 -10.43
C GLY A 57 9.43 13.46 -11.26
N GLU A 58 8.62 12.55 -11.79
CA GLU A 58 7.42 12.85 -12.58
C GLU A 58 6.15 13.03 -11.75
N TYR A 59 6.21 12.79 -10.42
CA TYR A 59 5.06 12.89 -9.53
C TYR A 59 5.00 14.25 -8.85
N LEU A 60 3.84 14.90 -8.98
CA LEU A 60 3.56 16.20 -8.37
C LEU A 60 3.56 16.11 -6.84
N TYR A 61 2.98 15.02 -6.31
CA TYR A 61 3.01 14.67 -4.90
C TYR A 61 2.89 13.16 -4.73
N PHE A 62 3.24 12.67 -3.53
CA PHE A 62 2.97 11.30 -3.11
C PHE A 62 1.93 11.27 -2.01
N TYR A 63 1.27 10.12 -1.86
CA TYR A 63 0.35 9.87 -0.75
C TYR A 63 0.40 8.41 -0.32
N SER A 64 0.02 8.14 0.92
CA SER A 64 -0.15 6.77 1.40
C SER A 64 -1.63 6.41 1.50
N THR A 65 -1.93 5.16 1.21
CA THR A 65 -3.18 4.48 1.55
C THR A 65 -2.94 3.57 2.76
N SER A 66 -3.92 2.74 3.13
CA SER A 66 -3.76 1.73 4.19
C SER A 66 -2.62 0.74 3.93
N SER A 67 -2.26 0.46 2.69
CA SER A 67 -1.30 -0.59 2.34
C SER A 67 -0.14 -0.11 1.48
N SER A 68 -0.28 1.03 0.80
CA SER A 68 0.58 1.39 -0.33
C SER A 68 1.08 2.84 -0.26
N VAL A 69 2.14 3.11 -1.01
CA VAL A 69 2.54 4.47 -1.40
C VAL A 69 2.19 4.66 -2.87
N MET A 70 1.54 5.77 -3.15
CA MET A 70 1.03 6.17 -4.44
C MET A 70 1.70 7.46 -4.91
N GLY A 71 1.87 7.60 -6.22
CA GLY A 71 2.30 8.85 -6.86
C GLY A 71 1.18 9.46 -7.70
N CYS A 72 0.98 10.77 -7.58
CA CYS A 72 0.06 11.54 -8.42
C CYS A 72 0.85 12.42 -9.38
N LYS A 73 0.62 12.28 -10.69
CA LYS A 73 1.23 13.10 -11.73
C LYS A 73 0.47 14.42 -11.90
N GLU A 74 1.06 15.34 -12.66
CA GLU A 74 0.46 16.67 -12.93
C GLU A 74 -0.90 16.57 -13.65
N ASP A 75 -1.07 15.57 -14.51
CA ASP A 75 -2.31 15.30 -15.23
C ASP A 75 -3.40 14.62 -14.39
N GLY A 76 -3.11 14.35 -13.12
CA GLY A 76 -4.02 13.67 -12.18
C GLY A 76 -3.95 12.14 -12.23
N THR A 77 -3.09 11.55 -13.08
CA THR A 77 -2.87 10.11 -13.10
C THR A 77 -2.25 9.66 -11.78
N MET A 78 -2.83 8.62 -11.18
CA MET A 78 -2.37 8.02 -9.93
C MET A 78 -1.80 6.63 -10.18
N GLU A 79 -0.61 6.36 -9.65
CA GLU A 79 0.09 5.10 -9.82
C GLU A 79 0.57 4.56 -8.48
N LYS A 80 0.40 3.25 -8.28
CA LYS A 80 0.94 2.56 -7.11
C LYS A 80 2.44 2.36 -7.29
N LEU A 81 3.23 2.85 -6.34
CA LEU A 81 4.68 2.72 -6.35
C LEU A 81 5.14 1.44 -5.68
N PHE A 82 4.63 1.17 -4.49
CA PHE A 82 4.92 -0.06 -3.74
C PHE A 82 3.89 -0.26 -2.62
N THR A 83 3.87 -1.48 -2.06
CA THR A 83 3.14 -1.81 -0.83
C THR A 83 4.14 -1.99 0.32
N TRP A 84 3.75 -1.57 1.52
CA TRP A 84 4.62 -1.67 2.69
C TRP A 84 5.03 -3.11 2.99
N ILE A 85 4.08 -4.04 2.95
CA ILE A 85 4.35 -5.45 3.24
C ILE A 85 5.35 -6.06 2.26
N ASN A 86 5.32 -5.66 0.98
CA ASN A 86 6.28 -6.13 -0.01
C ASN A 86 7.64 -5.44 0.09
N CYS A 87 7.79 -4.47 1.00
CA CYS A 87 9.06 -3.88 1.43
C CYS A 87 9.48 -4.35 2.82
N ASP A 88 8.91 -5.43 3.35
CA ASP A 88 9.14 -5.99 4.68
C ASP A 88 8.85 -5.02 5.83
N MET A 89 7.87 -4.11 5.62
CA MET A 89 7.44 -3.10 6.58
C MET A 89 6.02 -3.38 7.09
N ASN A 90 5.84 -3.26 8.40
CA ASN A 90 4.50 -3.27 8.98
C ASN A 90 3.92 -1.85 8.96
N GLN A 91 2.89 -1.64 8.16
CA GLN A 91 2.26 -0.32 8.02
C GLN A 91 1.64 0.21 9.33
N ASP A 92 1.17 -0.68 10.22
CA ASP A 92 0.57 -0.29 11.50
C ASP A 92 1.61 0.28 12.48
N GLU A 93 2.89 -0.03 12.27
CA GLU A 93 4.02 0.43 13.05
C GLU A 93 4.64 1.73 12.51
N LEU A 94 4.24 2.18 11.33
CA LEU A 94 4.76 3.41 10.73
C LEU A 94 4.29 4.66 11.49
N ARG A 95 5.22 5.55 11.83
CA ARG A 95 4.96 6.82 12.54
C ARG A 95 5.31 8.06 11.75
N GLY A 96 6.26 7.95 10.84
CA GLY A 96 6.66 9.03 9.96
C GLY A 96 7.22 8.48 8.67
N ILE A 97 6.90 9.13 7.57
CA ILE A 97 7.34 8.73 6.23
C ILE A 97 7.79 9.97 5.49
N SER A 98 8.89 9.85 4.75
CA SER A 98 9.35 10.84 3.80
C SER A 98 9.82 10.16 2.52
N VAL A 99 9.26 10.54 1.40
CA VAL A 99 9.73 10.10 0.09
C VAL A 99 10.79 11.09 -0.36
N SER A 100 12.07 10.70 -0.23
CA SER A 100 13.20 11.57 -0.56
C SER A 100 13.45 11.66 -2.06
N SER A 101 13.19 10.57 -2.79
CA SER A 101 13.29 10.45 -4.25
C SER A 101 12.50 9.25 -4.73
N LEU A 102 12.46 9.01 -6.03
CA LEU A 102 11.88 7.79 -6.59
C LEU A 102 12.60 6.50 -6.16
N ASP A 103 13.83 6.62 -5.70
CA ASP A 103 14.69 5.49 -5.34
C ASP A 103 14.90 5.37 -3.83
N GLN A 104 14.38 6.32 -3.05
CA GLN A 104 14.59 6.29 -1.59
C GLN A 104 13.38 6.78 -0.81
N VAL A 105 12.96 5.98 0.15
CA VAL A 105 11.96 6.32 1.16
C VAL A 105 12.58 6.16 2.55
N VAL A 106 12.35 7.13 3.41
CA VAL A 106 12.76 7.10 4.81
C VAL A 106 11.51 7.00 5.67
N ALA A 107 11.50 6.07 6.62
CA ALA A 107 10.38 5.87 7.52
C ALA A 107 10.85 5.69 8.97
N ILE A 108 9.98 6.03 9.91
CA ILE A 108 10.12 5.67 11.31
C ILE A 108 9.13 4.54 11.57
N GLN A 109 9.65 3.39 11.97
CA GLN A 109 8.85 2.25 12.41
C GLN A 109 8.96 2.12 13.93
N THR A 110 7.85 1.84 14.61
CA THR A 110 7.83 1.63 16.06
C THR A 110 7.24 0.27 16.37
N ASP A 111 8.07 -0.62 16.88
CA ASP A 111 7.66 -1.93 17.41
C ASP A 111 7.06 -1.73 18.82
N TRP A 112 5.82 -2.21 19.00
CA TRP A 112 5.07 -2.15 20.24
C TRP A 112 4.92 -3.52 20.91
N SER A 113 5.55 -4.57 20.40
CA SER A 113 5.42 -5.94 20.89
C SER A 113 6.12 -6.16 22.24
N GLY A 114 7.10 -5.32 22.60
CA GLY A 114 7.87 -5.41 23.83
C GLY A 114 7.26 -4.63 25.01
N GLU A 115 7.92 -4.72 26.18
CA GLU A 115 7.53 -3.94 27.39
C GLU A 115 7.63 -2.41 27.17
N GLN A 116 8.49 -1.98 26.28
CA GLN A 116 8.64 -0.59 25.86
C GLN A 116 8.73 -0.51 24.34
N PRO A 117 8.12 0.51 23.72
CA PRO A 117 8.18 0.69 22.28
C PRO A 117 9.62 1.00 21.84
N ILE A 118 10.04 0.37 20.75
CA ILE A 118 11.34 0.59 20.13
C ILE A 118 11.09 1.24 18.77
N SER A 119 11.64 2.44 18.57
CA SER A 119 11.54 3.14 17.28
C SER A 119 12.86 3.04 16.52
N GLU A 120 12.75 2.71 15.24
CA GLU A 120 13.87 2.59 14.31
C GLU A 120 13.67 3.51 13.11
N LEU A 121 14.78 4.08 12.62
CA LEU A 121 14.81 4.78 11.35
C LEU A 121 15.14 3.79 10.25
N VAL A 122 14.21 3.60 9.33
CA VAL A 122 14.34 2.68 8.20
C VAL A 122 14.57 3.48 6.93
N VAL A 123 15.54 3.07 6.12
CA VAL A 123 15.79 3.62 4.80
C VAL A 123 15.58 2.54 3.76
N LEU A 124 14.51 2.68 2.98
CA LEU A 124 14.23 1.81 1.84
C LEU A 124 14.91 2.40 0.60
N ASN A 125 15.73 1.60 -0.06
CA ASN A 125 16.34 1.96 -1.33
C ASN A 125 15.81 1.05 -2.43
N ARG A 126 15.47 1.62 -3.58
CA ARG A 126 15.18 0.83 -4.77
C ARG A 126 16.45 0.12 -5.21
N THR A 127 16.37 -1.19 -5.39
CA THR A 127 17.47 -2.02 -5.87
C THR A 127 17.05 -2.77 -7.14
N GLU A 128 18.00 -2.98 -8.04
CA GLU A 128 17.77 -3.87 -9.18
C GLU A 128 17.74 -5.32 -8.70
N VAL A 129 16.84 -6.11 -9.29
CA VAL A 129 16.82 -7.55 -9.05
C VAL A 129 17.91 -8.19 -9.87
N THR A 130 18.88 -8.82 -9.19
CA THR A 130 19.96 -9.57 -9.81
C THR A 130 19.83 -11.06 -9.49
N PRO A 131 20.47 -11.96 -10.27
CA PRO A 131 20.43 -13.40 -9.96
C PRO A 131 20.90 -13.76 -8.54
N GLU A 132 21.79 -12.93 -7.95
CA GLU A 132 22.36 -13.16 -6.63
C GLU A 132 21.39 -12.77 -5.50
N ASN A 133 20.49 -11.79 -5.75
CA ASN A 133 19.52 -11.33 -4.74
C ASN A 133 18.07 -11.76 -5.03
N GLN A 134 17.85 -12.47 -6.15
CA GLN A 134 16.53 -12.94 -6.53
C GLN A 134 16.13 -14.17 -5.72
N ARG A 135 15.08 -14.03 -4.93
CA ARG A 135 14.37 -15.15 -4.28
C ARG A 135 13.22 -15.64 -5.17
N LYS A 136 12.83 -16.89 -5.02
CA LYS A 136 11.62 -17.42 -5.64
C LYS A 136 10.41 -16.75 -4.99
N THR A 137 9.50 -16.25 -5.80
CA THR A 137 8.30 -15.57 -5.30
C THR A 137 7.19 -16.60 -5.11
N LEU A 138 6.57 -16.56 -3.92
CA LEU A 138 5.27 -17.18 -3.63
C LEU A 138 4.22 -16.07 -3.59
N THR A 139 3.24 -16.16 -4.46
CA THR A 139 2.16 -15.18 -4.52
C THR A 139 1.09 -15.51 -3.49
N MET A 140 0.73 -14.54 -2.64
CA MET A 140 -0.30 -14.69 -1.62
C MET A 140 -1.48 -13.77 -1.90
N ALA A 141 -2.65 -14.34 -2.15
CA ALA A 141 -3.88 -13.58 -2.35
C ALA A 141 -4.62 -13.39 -1.01
N VAL A 142 -4.96 -12.13 -0.71
CA VAL A 142 -5.74 -11.76 0.48
C VAL A 142 -6.90 -10.86 0.08
N MET A 143 -8.01 -10.93 0.82
CA MET A 143 -9.09 -9.94 0.82
C MET A 143 -9.00 -9.03 2.05
N TRP A 144 -8.32 -9.48 3.06
CA TRP A 144 -8.01 -8.81 4.29
C TRP A 144 -6.88 -9.56 4.98
N MET A 145 -6.05 -8.83 5.72
CA MET A 145 -4.93 -9.40 6.45
C MET A 145 -4.92 -8.83 7.86
N ASP A 146 -5.04 -9.69 8.85
CA ASP A 146 -4.92 -9.28 10.25
C ASP A 146 -3.46 -9.02 10.64
N TYR A 147 -3.28 -8.50 11.84
CA TYR A 147 -1.97 -8.15 12.36
C TYR A 147 -1.04 -9.36 12.51
N ASP A 148 -1.57 -10.49 12.99
CA ASP A 148 -0.76 -11.69 13.25
C ASP A 148 -0.28 -12.31 11.94
N LEU A 149 -1.17 -12.50 10.97
CA LEU A 149 -0.79 -13.00 9.65
C LEU A 149 0.22 -12.09 8.95
N ARG A 150 0.07 -10.77 9.11
CA ARG A 150 1.02 -9.81 8.56
C ARG A 150 2.42 -10.01 9.14
N ASN A 151 2.52 -10.14 10.45
CA ASN A 151 3.80 -10.37 11.12
C ASN A 151 4.43 -11.69 10.72
N GLU A 152 3.66 -12.77 10.58
CA GLU A 152 4.15 -14.06 10.09
C GLU A 152 4.73 -13.94 8.67
N VAL A 153 4.07 -13.22 7.77
CA VAL A 153 4.58 -12.97 6.41
C VAL A 153 5.88 -12.16 6.46
N LEU A 154 5.94 -11.13 7.28
CA LEU A 154 7.13 -10.30 7.43
C LEU A 154 8.30 -11.10 8.02
N ASP A 155 8.06 -11.90 9.04
CA ASP A 155 9.07 -12.74 9.67
C ASP A 155 9.57 -13.83 8.70
N TYR A 156 8.66 -14.45 7.96
CA TYR A 156 9.03 -15.38 6.90
C TYR A 156 9.95 -14.71 5.87
N ASN A 157 9.55 -13.54 5.37
CA ASN A 157 10.31 -12.82 4.36
C ASN A 157 11.68 -12.35 4.83
N ARG A 158 11.81 -11.98 6.09
CA ARG A 158 13.10 -11.56 6.69
C ARG A 158 14.06 -12.73 6.91
N ASN A 159 13.53 -13.90 7.27
CA ASN A 159 14.34 -15.06 7.66
C ASN A 159 14.57 -16.08 6.54
N ASN A 160 13.76 -16.07 5.47
CA ASN A 160 13.91 -17.02 4.36
C ASN A 160 14.76 -16.43 3.24
N THR A 161 15.80 -17.17 2.84
CA THR A 161 16.74 -16.72 1.80
C THR A 161 16.43 -17.29 0.42
N GLU A 162 15.58 -18.31 0.32
CA GLU A 162 15.24 -18.97 -0.94
C GLU A 162 13.90 -18.46 -1.52
N TYR A 163 12.91 -18.26 -0.66
CA TYR A 163 11.58 -17.83 -1.06
C TYR A 163 11.21 -16.49 -0.44
N ARG A 164 10.30 -15.80 -1.10
CA ARG A 164 9.67 -14.57 -0.64
C ARG A 164 8.17 -14.64 -0.91
N ILE A 165 7.35 -14.28 0.06
CA ILE A 165 5.91 -14.12 -0.12
C ILE A 165 5.66 -12.69 -0.61
N GLU A 166 5.04 -12.56 -1.78
CA GLU A 166 4.50 -11.31 -2.30
C GLU A 166 2.98 -11.29 -2.11
N VAL A 167 2.53 -10.32 -1.33
CA VAL A 167 1.11 -10.18 -1.00
C VAL A 167 0.42 -9.36 -2.08
N GLN A 168 -0.69 -9.90 -2.59
CA GLN A 168 -1.64 -9.21 -3.44
C GLN A 168 -2.96 -9.04 -2.70
N ASP A 169 -3.27 -7.80 -2.33
CA ASP A 169 -4.51 -7.45 -1.65
C ASP A 169 -5.60 -7.17 -2.70
N TYR A 170 -6.57 -8.07 -2.78
CA TYR A 170 -7.68 -7.93 -3.71
C TYR A 170 -8.77 -6.98 -3.20
N SER A 171 -8.77 -6.62 -1.92
CA SER A 171 -9.70 -5.60 -1.41
C SER A 171 -9.51 -4.23 -2.06
N GLU A 172 -8.32 -3.95 -2.57
CA GLU A 172 -8.01 -2.70 -3.30
C GLU A 172 -8.87 -2.50 -4.57
N TYR A 173 -9.47 -3.58 -5.10
CA TYR A 173 -10.40 -3.51 -6.24
C TYR A 173 -11.85 -3.23 -5.84
N ASN A 174 -12.17 -3.28 -4.54
CA ASN A 174 -13.49 -2.96 -4.06
C ASN A 174 -13.78 -1.46 -4.23
N THR A 175 -15.04 -1.13 -4.51
CA THR A 175 -15.50 0.24 -4.64
C THR A 175 -16.68 0.47 -3.68
N GLN A 176 -17.10 1.73 -3.52
CA GLN A 176 -18.28 2.06 -2.73
C GLN A 176 -19.57 1.42 -3.31
N ASP A 177 -19.60 1.17 -4.62
CA ASP A 177 -20.73 0.58 -5.31
C ASP A 177 -20.64 -0.95 -5.41
N ASP A 178 -19.43 -1.53 -5.29
CA ASP A 178 -19.20 -2.97 -5.36
C ASP A 178 -18.11 -3.41 -4.38
N TYR A 179 -18.53 -3.85 -3.20
CA TYR A 179 -17.66 -4.40 -2.16
C TYR A 179 -17.14 -5.82 -2.44
N GLN A 180 -17.57 -6.44 -3.54
CA GLN A 180 -17.16 -7.77 -3.95
C GLN A 180 -16.32 -7.77 -5.24
N ALA A 181 -15.98 -6.62 -5.77
CA ALA A 181 -15.20 -6.50 -7.00
C ALA A 181 -13.84 -7.23 -6.90
N GLY A 182 -13.16 -7.14 -5.75
CA GLY A 182 -11.92 -7.86 -5.49
C GLY A 182 -12.08 -9.38 -5.51
N LEU A 183 -13.13 -9.90 -4.86
CA LEU A 183 -13.45 -11.33 -4.86
C LEU A 183 -13.79 -11.83 -6.28
N THR A 184 -14.53 -11.04 -7.03
CA THR A 184 -14.87 -11.34 -8.44
C THR A 184 -13.62 -11.38 -9.30
N LYS A 185 -12.71 -10.42 -9.10
CA LYS A 185 -11.42 -10.36 -9.80
C LYS A 185 -10.57 -11.59 -9.49
N LEU A 186 -10.37 -11.92 -8.20
CA LEU A 186 -9.61 -13.11 -7.79
C LEU A 186 -10.19 -14.38 -8.41
N SER A 187 -11.52 -14.55 -8.32
CA SER A 187 -12.19 -15.70 -8.90
C SER A 187 -11.99 -15.81 -10.41
N THR A 188 -12.02 -14.68 -11.11
CA THR A 188 -11.80 -14.61 -12.56
C THR A 188 -10.36 -14.99 -12.91
N GLU A 189 -9.39 -14.51 -12.15
CA GLU A 189 -7.98 -14.84 -12.34
C GLU A 189 -7.71 -16.33 -12.10
N ILE A 190 -8.28 -16.91 -11.04
CA ILE A 190 -8.20 -18.36 -10.78
C ILE A 190 -8.79 -19.18 -11.96
N ILE A 191 -9.96 -18.79 -12.46
CA ILE A 191 -10.60 -19.45 -13.61
C ILE A 191 -9.73 -19.33 -14.87
N SER A 192 -9.01 -18.23 -15.04
CA SER A 192 -8.09 -18.02 -16.17
C SER A 192 -6.74 -18.74 -16.03
N GLY A 193 -6.53 -19.46 -14.92
CA GLY A 193 -5.30 -20.22 -14.64
C GLY A 193 -4.24 -19.45 -13.88
N LYS A 194 -4.53 -18.23 -13.42
CA LYS A 194 -3.66 -17.46 -12.52
C LYS A 194 -4.03 -17.78 -11.07
N VAL A 195 -3.58 -18.92 -10.60
CA VAL A 195 -3.83 -19.38 -9.24
C VAL A 195 -2.69 -18.89 -8.35
N PRO A 196 -2.95 -18.14 -7.27
CA PRO A 196 -1.92 -17.79 -6.31
C PRO A 196 -1.40 -19.04 -5.58
N ASP A 197 -0.14 -18.99 -5.11
CA ASP A 197 0.47 -20.08 -4.36
C ASP A 197 -0.15 -20.26 -2.97
N ILE A 198 -0.58 -19.14 -2.37
CA ILE A 198 -1.20 -19.08 -1.05
C ILE A 198 -2.49 -18.24 -1.14
N MET A 199 -3.55 -18.67 -0.47
CA MET A 199 -4.80 -17.94 -0.40
C MET A 199 -5.31 -17.86 1.03
N VAL A 200 -5.71 -16.66 1.48
CA VAL A 200 -6.53 -16.49 2.68
C VAL A 200 -7.98 -16.75 2.30
N VAL A 201 -8.57 -17.76 2.93
CA VAL A 201 -9.78 -18.42 2.41
C VAL A 201 -11.11 -17.95 3.03
N ASP A 202 -11.12 -16.93 3.86
CA ASP A 202 -12.27 -16.52 4.68
C ASP A 202 -13.59 -16.32 3.93
N ASN A 203 -13.53 -15.83 2.69
CA ASN A 203 -14.72 -15.57 1.87
C ASN A 203 -14.72 -16.33 0.55
N LEU A 204 -13.85 -17.34 0.40
CA LEU A 204 -13.70 -18.11 -0.82
C LEU A 204 -14.57 -19.39 -0.78
N PRO A 205 -15.03 -19.89 -1.94
CA PRO A 205 -15.78 -21.15 -2.03
C PRO A 205 -14.87 -22.37 -1.89
N ILE A 206 -14.26 -22.57 -0.71
CA ILE A 206 -13.23 -23.58 -0.39
C ILE A 206 -13.62 -24.97 -0.85
N ARG A 207 -14.88 -25.38 -0.61
CA ARG A 207 -15.36 -26.71 -1.01
C ARG A 207 -15.32 -26.91 -2.53
N GLN A 208 -15.61 -25.84 -3.29
CA GLN A 208 -15.56 -25.92 -4.75
C GLN A 208 -14.12 -25.96 -5.24
N TYR A 209 -13.22 -25.20 -4.60
CA TYR A 209 -11.80 -25.16 -4.94
C TYR A 209 -11.12 -26.49 -4.62
N GLY A 210 -11.39 -27.08 -3.46
CA GLY A 210 -10.90 -28.41 -3.11
C GLY A 210 -11.42 -29.50 -4.07
N ALA A 211 -12.71 -29.49 -4.43
CA ALA A 211 -13.28 -30.43 -5.37
C ALA A 211 -12.69 -30.31 -6.78
N LYS A 212 -12.15 -29.17 -7.16
CA LYS A 212 -11.45 -28.93 -8.43
C LYS A 212 -9.94 -29.18 -8.36
N GLY A 213 -9.42 -29.61 -7.20
CA GLY A 213 -7.98 -29.82 -7.00
C GLY A 213 -7.13 -28.55 -7.02
N LEU A 214 -7.72 -27.41 -6.67
CA LEU A 214 -7.02 -26.11 -6.57
C LEU A 214 -6.37 -25.90 -5.20
N LEU A 215 -6.69 -26.74 -4.22
CA LEU A 215 -6.15 -26.67 -2.86
C LEU A 215 -5.36 -27.93 -2.57
N GLU A 216 -4.19 -27.76 -1.96
CA GLU A 216 -3.39 -28.86 -1.43
C GLU A 216 -3.97 -29.34 -0.09
N ASP A 217 -3.89 -30.67 0.15
CA ASP A 217 -4.19 -31.24 1.46
C ASP A 217 -3.02 -30.99 2.42
N LEU A 218 -3.22 -30.13 3.40
CA LEU A 218 -2.17 -29.76 4.36
C LEU A 218 -2.04 -30.75 5.53
N LEU A 219 -2.98 -31.70 5.69
CA LEU A 219 -2.95 -32.62 6.83
C LEU A 219 -1.66 -33.45 6.92
N PRO A 220 -1.11 -34.00 5.81
CA PRO A 220 0.16 -34.73 5.86
C PRO A 220 1.36 -33.91 6.35
N TYR A 221 1.32 -32.59 6.19
CA TYR A 221 2.41 -31.68 6.59
C TYR A 221 2.26 -31.20 8.03
N ILE A 222 1.06 -31.29 8.61
CA ILE A 222 0.78 -30.89 10.01
C ILE A 222 1.07 -32.07 10.95
N GLU A 223 0.88 -33.31 10.48
CA GLU A 223 1.08 -34.52 11.27
C GLU A 223 2.54 -35.05 11.21
N ALA A 224 3.42 -34.44 10.41
CA ALA A 224 4.82 -34.83 10.25
C ALA A 224 5.73 -34.10 11.26
#